data_914054db2c44bd962a5defe577d19116
#
_entry.id   914054db2c44bd962a5defe577d19116
#
_cell.length_a   1.000
_cell.length_b   1.000
_cell.length_c   1.000
_cell.angle_alpha   90.00
_cell.angle_beta   90.00
_cell.angle_gamma   90.00
#
_symmetry.space_group_name_H-M   'P 1'
#
loop_
_entity.id
_entity.type
_entity.pdbx_description
1 polymer ?
#
loop_
_entity_poly.entity_id
_entity_poly.type
_entity_poly.pdbx_seq_one_letter_code
_entity_poly.pdbx_strand_id
1 'polypeptide(L)'
;MVAALKLAITGGTGFVGQRLLDLALAQGHQVRALTRRPQAVRDGVVWVEGALDRPDRLAKLVEGVDAVIHVAGVVNAPDAVGFEVGNVLGTGAILAAAEQAAIPRFVHTSSLAAREPRLSLYGASKARSEALVAASPLVTAIVRPPAVYGPGDREMLDMFKMASRGFVLLPPAGRLSLIHVDDLASLLLALAASTDVGVIEPDDGRPNGWTHREFGEALGRAVGTPARIIATPKLVLSLASRLDRLVRGKGAKLTADRVAYFCHPDWVVDPARAPASWHASISTPQGLADTATWYRSKNWL
;
A
#
# COMPACT_ATOMS: atom_id res chain seq x y z
N MET A 1 -19.18 -13.85 -15.05
CA MET A 1 -19.19 -12.44 -14.61
C MET A 1 -19.41 -12.42 -13.12
N VAL A 2 -18.56 -11.72 -12.36
CA VAL A 2 -18.77 -11.50 -10.92
C VAL A 2 -19.99 -10.59 -10.76
N ALA A 3 -20.85 -10.87 -9.78
CA ALA A 3 -22.01 -10.01 -9.50
C ALA A 3 -21.55 -8.59 -9.11
N ALA A 4 -22.29 -7.58 -9.54
CA ALA A 4 -21.99 -6.21 -9.15
C ALA A 4 -22.21 -6.04 -7.65
N LEU A 5 -21.20 -5.54 -6.94
CA LEU A 5 -21.21 -5.31 -5.50
C LEU A 5 -21.36 -3.82 -5.19
N LYS A 6 -21.91 -3.54 -4.00
CA LYS A 6 -21.84 -2.23 -3.35
C LYS A 6 -20.68 -2.25 -2.36
N LEU A 7 -19.67 -1.42 -2.60
CA LEU A 7 -18.43 -1.42 -1.83
C LEU A 7 -18.29 -0.14 -0.99
N ALA A 8 -17.93 -0.28 0.28
CA ALA A 8 -17.44 0.83 1.08
C ALA A 8 -15.91 0.86 1.01
N ILE A 9 -15.33 1.98 0.57
CA ILE A 9 -13.89 2.12 0.39
C ILE A 9 -13.38 3.28 1.25
N THR A 10 -12.40 3.00 2.11
CA THR A 10 -11.61 4.03 2.78
C THR A 10 -10.28 4.23 2.06
N GLY A 11 -9.74 5.45 2.09
CA GLY A 11 -8.49 5.74 1.38
C GLY A 11 -8.63 5.89 -0.14
N GLY A 12 -9.86 6.03 -0.66
CA GLY A 12 -10.16 6.13 -2.10
C GLY A 12 -9.47 7.29 -2.83
N THR A 13 -9.02 8.32 -2.13
CA THR A 13 -8.27 9.46 -2.71
C THR A 13 -6.75 9.26 -2.72
N GLY A 14 -6.24 8.16 -2.15
CA GLY A 14 -4.82 7.80 -2.12
C GLY A 14 -4.37 7.06 -3.38
N PHE A 15 -3.06 6.75 -3.45
CA PHE A 15 -2.44 6.07 -4.59
C PHE A 15 -3.14 4.75 -4.96
N VAL A 16 -3.20 3.79 -4.04
CA VAL A 16 -3.89 2.50 -4.26
C VAL A 16 -5.40 2.71 -4.42
N GLY A 17 -5.99 3.59 -3.58
CA GLY A 17 -7.44 3.81 -3.57
C GLY A 17 -7.99 4.37 -4.87
N GLN A 18 -7.28 5.27 -5.56
CA GLN A 18 -7.71 5.80 -6.86
C GLN A 18 -7.79 4.69 -7.92
N ARG A 19 -6.77 3.82 -7.98
CA ARG A 19 -6.78 2.68 -8.90
C ARG A 19 -7.86 1.67 -8.56
N LEU A 20 -8.09 1.45 -7.26
CA LEU A 20 -9.19 0.60 -6.79
C LEU A 20 -10.55 1.14 -7.23
N LEU A 21 -10.77 2.46 -7.10
CA LEU A 21 -12.01 3.09 -7.61
C LEU A 21 -12.16 2.93 -9.11
N ASP A 22 -11.09 3.18 -9.90
CA ASP A 22 -11.11 3.03 -11.36
C ASP A 22 -11.53 1.61 -11.76
N LEU A 23 -10.90 0.59 -11.17
CA LEU A 23 -11.19 -0.80 -11.47
C LEU A 23 -12.57 -1.25 -10.98
N ALA A 24 -12.99 -0.82 -9.79
CA ALA A 24 -14.32 -1.14 -9.25
C ALA A 24 -15.42 -0.66 -10.18
N LEU A 25 -15.32 0.59 -10.67
CA LEU A 25 -16.28 1.15 -11.61
C LEU A 25 -16.25 0.47 -12.98
N ALA A 26 -15.05 0.15 -13.49
CA ALA A 26 -14.90 -0.57 -14.75
C ALA A 26 -15.51 -1.99 -14.70
N GLN A 27 -15.56 -2.61 -13.53
CA GLN A 27 -16.22 -3.90 -13.27
C GLN A 27 -17.71 -3.78 -12.95
N GLY A 28 -18.27 -2.56 -12.95
CA GLY A 28 -19.70 -2.31 -12.70
C GLY A 28 -20.12 -2.28 -11.25
N HIS A 29 -19.16 -2.21 -10.30
CA HIS A 29 -19.46 -2.07 -8.89
C HIS A 29 -19.95 -0.65 -8.55
N GLN A 30 -20.77 -0.52 -7.52
CA GLN A 30 -21.15 0.75 -6.91
C GLN A 30 -20.25 1.03 -5.72
N VAL A 31 -19.80 2.27 -5.55
CA VAL A 31 -18.84 2.59 -4.50
C VAL A 31 -19.34 3.72 -3.60
N ARG A 32 -19.24 3.51 -2.29
CA ARG A 32 -19.24 4.57 -1.28
C ARG A 32 -17.80 4.79 -0.82
N ALA A 33 -17.25 5.98 -0.97
CA ALA A 33 -15.85 6.26 -0.64
C ALA A 33 -15.75 7.36 0.40
N LEU A 34 -15.01 7.08 1.50
CA LEU A 34 -14.73 8.06 2.55
C LEU A 34 -13.73 9.10 2.04
N THR A 35 -14.04 10.37 2.25
CA THR A 35 -13.14 11.47 1.90
C THR A 35 -13.14 12.57 2.95
N ARG A 36 -11.94 13.14 3.24
CA ARG A 36 -11.78 14.25 4.17
C ARG A 36 -12.01 15.62 3.54
N ARG A 37 -12.13 15.66 2.22
CA ARG A 37 -12.31 16.91 1.45
C ARG A 37 -13.33 16.66 0.35
N PRO A 38 -14.13 17.65 -0.03
CA PRO A 38 -15.02 17.53 -1.17
C PRO A 38 -14.28 17.01 -2.40
N GLN A 39 -14.91 16.12 -3.13
CA GLN A 39 -14.42 15.55 -4.39
C GLN A 39 -15.35 15.92 -5.52
N ALA A 40 -14.81 15.97 -6.73
CA ALA A 40 -15.63 16.12 -7.93
C ALA A 40 -16.63 14.95 -8.03
N VAL A 41 -17.81 15.24 -8.58
CA VAL A 41 -18.82 14.22 -8.88
C VAL A 41 -18.20 13.18 -9.81
N ARG A 42 -18.41 11.91 -9.49
CA ARG A 42 -17.95 10.78 -10.28
C ARG A 42 -19.05 9.73 -10.34
N ASP A 43 -19.47 9.40 -11.54
CA ASP A 43 -20.53 8.41 -11.75
C ASP A 43 -20.16 7.06 -11.10
N GLY A 44 -21.11 6.45 -10.41
CA GLY A 44 -20.90 5.21 -9.66
C GLY A 44 -20.21 5.37 -8.30
N VAL A 45 -19.80 6.60 -7.90
CA VAL A 45 -19.18 6.88 -6.59
C VAL A 45 -20.03 7.82 -5.78
N VAL A 46 -20.44 7.40 -4.59
CA VAL A 46 -21.02 8.25 -3.55
C VAL A 46 -19.91 8.64 -2.57
N TRP A 47 -19.51 9.91 -2.62
CA TRP A 47 -18.53 10.43 -1.68
C TRP A 47 -19.17 10.68 -0.31
N VAL A 48 -18.65 10.03 0.74
CA VAL A 48 -19.04 10.26 2.12
C VAL A 48 -17.99 11.17 2.76
N GLU A 49 -18.34 12.44 2.97
CA GLU A 49 -17.43 13.38 3.61
C GLU A 49 -17.32 13.09 5.11
N GLY A 50 -16.09 12.86 5.57
CA GLY A 50 -15.76 12.47 6.94
C GLY A 50 -14.33 11.96 7.06
N ALA A 51 -14.00 11.48 8.25
CA ALA A 51 -12.71 10.86 8.57
C ALA A 51 -12.93 9.63 9.45
N LEU A 52 -11.87 8.87 9.72
CA LEU A 52 -11.96 7.63 10.50
C LEU A 52 -12.30 7.86 11.99
N ASP A 53 -12.20 9.08 12.49
CA ASP A 53 -12.58 9.51 13.83
C ASP A 53 -14.04 10.01 13.91
N ARG A 54 -14.85 9.82 12.87
CA ARG A 54 -16.24 10.28 12.79
C ARG A 54 -17.19 9.08 12.66
N PRO A 55 -17.65 8.48 13.79
CA PRO A 55 -18.51 7.28 13.78
C PRO A 55 -19.80 7.48 12.98
N ASP A 56 -20.42 8.66 13.03
CA ASP A 56 -21.61 9.02 12.26
C ASP A 56 -21.39 8.90 10.75
N ARG A 57 -20.20 9.26 10.28
CA ARG A 57 -19.82 9.17 8.87
C ARG A 57 -19.44 7.76 8.46
N LEU A 58 -18.81 7.01 9.36
CA LEU A 58 -18.49 5.61 9.12
C LEU A 58 -19.75 4.76 9.04
N ALA A 59 -20.75 4.98 9.92
CA ALA A 59 -22.04 4.32 9.81
C ALA A 59 -22.71 4.59 8.45
N LYS A 60 -22.69 5.85 7.97
CA LYS A 60 -23.21 6.21 6.66
C LYS A 60 -22.40 5.59 5.52
N LEU A 61 -21.09 5.43 5.68
CA LEU A 61 -20.22 4.82 4.67
C LEU A 61 -20.60 3.35 4.42
N VAL A 62 -20.83 2.60 5.50
CA VAL A 62 -21.07 1.14 5.44
C VAL A 62 -22.55 0.77 5.27
N GLU A 63 -23.46 1.73 5.21
CA GLU A 63 -24.90 1.50 5.09
C GLU A 63 -25.26 0.77 3.79
N GLY A 64 -25.78 -0.45 3.89
CA GLY A 64 -26.29 -1.24 2.76
C GLY A 64 -25.22 -1.63 1.74
N VAL A 65 -23.97 -1.81 2.16
CA VAL A 65 -22.88 -2.32 1.31
C VAL A 65 -22.66 -3.82 1.51
N ASP A 66 -22.12 -4.47 0.49
CA ASP A 66 -21.81 -5.90 0.50
C ASP A 66 -20.43 -6.20 1.10
N ALA A 67 -19.49 -5.25 0.97
CA ALA A 67 -18.14 -5.39 1.49
C ALA A 67 -17.49 -4.06 1.83
N VAL A 68 -16.57 -4.08 2.81
CA VAL A 68 -15.66 -2.97 3.13
C VAL A 68 -14.26 -3.31 2.63
N ILE A 69 -13.64 -2.38 1.89
CA ILE A 69 -12.22 -2.44 1.54
C ILE A 69 -11.52 -1.27 2.24
N HIS A 70 -10.76 -1.60 3.29
CA HIS A 70 -10.06 -0.61 4.10
C HIS A 70 -8.62 -0.42 3.61
N VAL A 71 -8.41 0.62 2.79
CA VAL A 71 -7.09 1.00 2.24
C VAL A 71 -6.48 2.17 3.00
N ALA A 72 -7.31 2.96 3.69
CA ALA A 72 -6.81 4.10 4.46
C ALA A 72 -5.77 3.68 5.49
N GLY A 73 -4.69 4.43 5.53
CA GLY A 73 -3.62 4.23 6.50
C GLY A 73 -2.54 5.30 6.33
N VAL A 74 -1.67 5.40 7.32
CA VAL A 74 -0.56 6.35 7.35
C VAL A 74 0.74 5.58 7.18
N VAL A 75 1.47 5.84 6.11
CA VAL A 75 2.79 5.24 5.84
C VAL A 75 3.94 6.13 6.34
N ASN A 76 3.62 7.36 6.69
CA ASN A 76 4.56 8.35 7.17
C ASN A 76 3.91 9.24 8.24
N ALA A 77 4.41 9.20 9.46
CA ALA A 77 3.97 10.03 10.58
C ALA A 77 5.19 10.55 11.36
N PRO A 78 5.07 11.71 12.01
CA PRO A 78 6.19 12.30 12.75
C PRO A 78 6.56 11.50 14.00
N ASP A 79 5.65 10.69 14.53
CA ASP A 79 5.81 9.95 15.78
C ASP A 79 4.88 8.72 15.87
N ALA A 80 4.99 7.99 16.96
CA ALA A 80 4.18 6.79 17.23
C ALA A 80 2.69 7.10 17.34
N VAL A 81 2.32 8.29 17.86
CA VAL A 81 0.91 8.70 18.03
C VAL A 81 0.23 8.86 16.68
N GLY A 82 0.92 9.45 15.71
CA GLY A 82 0.38 9.60 14.35
C GLY A 82 0.11 8.25 13.69
N PHE A 83 0.99 7.27 13.87
CA PHE A 83 0.76 5.90 13.40
C PHE A 83 -0.37 5.20 14.17
N GLU A 84 -0.44 5.40 15.49
CA GLU A 84 -1.51 4.83 16.32
C GLU A 84 -2.88 5.32 15.87
N VAL A 85 -3.05 6.64 15.79
CA VAL A 85 -4.32 7.26 15.37
C VAL A 85 -4.70 6.85 13.94
N GLY A 86 -3.74 6.90 13.00
CA GLY A 86 -4.02 6.67 11.58
C GLY A 86 -4.23 5.20 11.22
N ASN A 87 -3.49 4.28 11.86
CA ASN A 87 -3.51 2.87 11.48
C ASN A 87 -4.29 1.99 12.46
N VAL A 88 -4.14 2.20 13.78
CA VAL A 88 -4.78 1.31 14.77
C VAL A 88 -6.19 1.79 15.10
N LEU A 89 -6.31 3.02 15.62
CA LEU A 89 -7.62 3.56 16.00
C LEU A 89 -8.53 3.74 14.78
N GLY A 90 -7.97 4.20 13.65
CA GLY A 90 -8.72 4.32 12.41
C GLY A 90 -9.26 2.99 11.89
N THR A 91 -8.45 1.92 11.93
CA THR A 91 -8.89 0.57 11.56
C THR A 91 -9.96 0.06 12.53
N GLY A 92 -9.77 0.24 13.85
CA GLY A 92 -10.77 -0.14 14.86
C GLY A 92 -12.11 0.55 14.64
N ALA A 93 -12.10 1.85 14.29
CA ALA A 93 -13.33 2.61 14.09
C ALA A 93 -14.15 2.12 12.87
N ILE A 94 -13.51 1.90 11.72
CA ILE A 94 -14.24 1.38 10.54
C ILE A 94 -14.65 -0.08 10.72
N LEU A 95 -13.86 -0.88 11.43
CA LEU A 95 -14.19 -2.25 11.77
C LEU A 95 -15.44 -2.31 12.65
N ALA A 96 -15.50 -1.49 13.72
CA ALA A 96 -16.67 -1.39 14.59
C ALA A 96 -17.93 -0.94 13.83
N ALA A 97 -17.82 0.01 12.91
CA ALA A 97 -18.95 0.41 12.05
C ALA A 97 -19.43 -0.75 11.16
N ALA A 98 -18.50 -1.52 10.58
CA ALA A 98 -18.83 -2.68 9.77
C ALA A 98 -19.49 -3.80 10.59
N GLU A 99 -19.02 -4.05 11.81
CA GLU A 99 -19.62 -5.03 12.74
C GLU A 99 -21.04 -4.63 13.15
N GLN A 100 -21.25 -3.35 13.52
CA GLN A 100 -22.57 -2.85 13.87
C GLN A 100 -23.57 -2.94 12.71
N ALA A 101 -23.11 -2.78 11.49
CA ALA A 101 -23.91 -2.91 10.28
C ALA A 101 -24.01 -4.37 9.77
N ALA A 102 -23.40 -5.34 10.48
CA ALA A 102 -23.32 -6.75 10.10
C ALA A 102 -22.85 -6.96 8.65
N ILE A 103 -21.83 -6.20 8.22
CA ILE A 103 -21.29 -6.30 6.85
C ILE A 103 -20.67 -7.68 6.65
N PRO A 104 -21.04 -8.43 5.59
CA PRO A 104 -20.61 -9.82 5.44
C PRO A 104 -19.11 -9.96 5.15
N ARG A 105 -18.45 -8.93 4.62
CA ARG A 105 -17.06 -9.00 4.17
C ARG A 105 -16.23 -7.77 4.51
N PHE A 106 -15.02 -7.99 5.07
CA PHE A 106 -14.07 -6.93 5.36
C PHE A 106 -12.67 -7.27 4.84
N VAL A 107 -12.12 -6.44 3.95
CA VAL A 107 -10.78 -6.59 3.38
C VAL A 107 -9.89 -5.47 3.92
N HIS A 108 -8.85 -5.84 4.66
CA HIS A 108 -7.90 -4.89 5.26
C HIS A 108 -6.59 -4.84 4.47
N THR A 109 -6.21 -3.67 3.99
CA THR A 109 -4.89 -3.46 3.39
C THR A 109 -3.88 -3.13 4.50
N SER A 110 -3.09 -4.14 4.86
CA SER A 110 -1.96 -4.03 5.78
C SER A 110 -0.66 -3.67 5.03
N SER A 111 0.44 -4.31 5.37
CA SER A 111 1.74 -4.18 4.72
C SER A 111 2.62 -5.37 5.10
N LEU A 112 3.52 -5.76 4.23
CA LEU A 112 4.55 -6.76 4.55
C LEU A 112 5.41 -6.34 5.77
N ALA A 113 5.50 -5.02 6.03
CA ALA A 113 6.15 -4.47 7.23
C ALA A 113 5.56 -4.99 8.55
N ALA A 114 4.31 -5.42 8.58
CA ALA A 114 3.66 -6.00 9.77
C ALA A 114 4.31 -7.32 10.22
N ARG A 115 5.04 -8.01 9.33
CA ARG A 115 5.79 -9.23 9.64
C ARG A 115 6.94 -8.96 10.62
N GLU A 116 7.52 -7.76 10.55
CA GLU A 116 8.67 -7.35 11.35
C GLU A 116 8.34 -6.10 12.20
N PRO A 117 7.42 -6.22 13.18
CA PRO A 117 6.89 -5.07 13.91
C PRO A 117 7.92 -4.34 14.78
N ARG A 118 9.06 -4.99 15.06
CA ARG A 118 10.15 -4.39 15.86
C ARG A 118 11.07 -3.49 15.06
N LEU A 119 11.00 -3.54 13.72
CA LEU A 119 11.88 -2.75 12.86
C LEU A 119 11.41 -1.32 12.70
N SER A 120 10.09 -1.06 12.79
CA SER A 120 9.55 0.27 12.56
C SER A 120 8.24 0.53 13.29
N LEU A 121 7.99 1.81 13.64
CA LEU A 121 6.71 2.26 14.19
C LEU A 121 5.56 1.98 13.23
N TYR A 122 5.82 2.12 11.93
CA TYR A 122 4.89 1.76 10.87
C TYR A 122 4.52 0.28 10.92
N GLY A 123 5.51 -0.62 10.87
CA GLY A 123 5.31 -2.07 10.95
C GLY A 123 4.57 -2.48 12.22
N ALA A 124 4.96 -1.90 13.38
CA ALA A 124 4.28 -2.12 14.65
C ALA A 124 2.81 -1.71 14.62
N SER A 125 2.49 -0.56 14.03
CA SER A 125 1.10 -0.08 13.90
C SER A 125 0.25 -0.97 12.98
N LYS A 126 0.84 -1.44 11.88
CA LYS A 126 0.16 -2.36 10.95
C LYS A 126 -0.09 -3.73 11.62
N ALA A 127 0.88 -4.27 12.35
CA ALA A 127 0.68 -5.52 13.10
C ALA A 127 -0.42 -5.40 14.16
N ARG A 128 -0.53 -4.26 14.87
CA ARG A 128 -1.63 -4.02 15.80
C ARG A 128 -2.98 -3.89 15.10
N SER A 129 -3.05 -3.21 13.96
CA SER A 129 -4.30 -3.13 13.19
C SER A 129 -4.74 -4.50 12.68
N GLU A 130 -3.81 -5.36 12.26
CA GLU A 130 -4.10 -6.75 11.88
C GLU A 130 -4.70 -7.55 13.04
N ALA A 131 -4.17 -7.38 14.26
CA ALA A 131 -4.70 -8.06 15.44
C ALA A 131 -6.17 -7.70 15.72
N LEU A 132 -6.56 -6.42 15.52
CA LEU A 132 -7.96 -6.00 15.62
C LEU A 132 -8.84 -6.71 14.57
N VAL A 133 -8.39 -6.73 13.32
CA VAL A 133 -9.13 -7.34 12.20
C VAL A 133 -9.25 -8.86 12.39
N ALA A 134 -8.18 -9.52 12.84
CA ALA A 134 -8.18 -10.96 13.08
C ALA A 134 -9.10 -11.39 14.25
N ALA A 135 -9.34 -10.49 15.21
CA ALA A 135 -10.24 -10.73 16.34
C ALA A 135 -11.72 -10.42 16.02
N SER A 136 -12.01 -9.85 14.85
CA SER A 136 -13.38 -9.49 14.43
C SER A 136 -14.22 -10.73 14.12
N PRO A 137 -15.53 -10.71 14.43
CA PRO A 137 -16.45 -11.78 14.03
C PRO A 137 -16.82 -11.77 12.54
N LEU A 138 -16.42 -10.75 11.78
CA LEU A 138 -16.69 -10.64 10.35
C LEU A 138 -15.84 -11.63 9.54
N VAL A 139 -16.25 -11.92 8.31
CA VAL A 139 -15.39 -12.65 7.36
C VAL A 139 -14.30 -11.70 6.85
N THR A 140 -13.09 -11.83 7.38
CA THR A 140 -12.00 -10.89 7.13
C THR A 140 -10.88 -11.47 6.26
N ALA A 141 -10.30 -10.64 5.39
CA ALA A 141 -9.01 -10.89 4.75
C ALA A 141 -8.03 -9.75 5.05
N ILE A 142 -6.80 -10.11 5.36
CA ILE A 142 -5.71 -9.17 5.64
C ILE A 142 -4.70 -9.29 4.51
N VAL A 143 -4.54 -8.24 3.73
CA VAL A 143 -3.56 -8.21 2.63
C VAL A 143 -2.31 -7.49 3.10
N ARG A 144 -1.15 -8.14 2.99
CA ARG A 144 0.18 -7.58 3.25
C ARG A 144 0.92 -7.31 1.95
N PRO A 145 0.62 -6.23 1.23
CA PRO A 145 1.38 -5.92 0.02
C PRO A 145 2.85 -5.65 0.37
N PRO A 146 3.78 -6.08 -0.51
CA PRO A 146 5.18 -5.67 -0.46
C PRO A 146 5.34 -4.23 -0.96
N ALA A 147 6.46 -3.89 -1.60
CA ALA A 147 6.65 -2.60 -2.22
C ALA A 147 5.69 -2.42 -3.42
N VAL A 148 4.71 -1.52 -3.27
CA VAL A 148 3.71 -1.21 -4.31
C VAL A 148 4.24 -0.09 -5.19
N TYR A 149 4.17 -0.25 -6.51
CA TYR A 149 4.59 0.74 -7.49
C TYR A 149 3.56 0.87 -8.62
N GLY A 150 3.67 1.93 -9.42
CA GLY A 150 2.80 2.14 -10.57
C GLY A 150 2.50 3.62 -10.83
N PRO A 151 1.69 3.93 -11.84
CA PRO A 151 1.24 5.29 -12.15
C PRO A 151 0.61 5.98 -10.94
N GLY A 152 1.13 7.17 -10.57
CA GLY A 152 0.65 7.93 -9.40
C GLY A 152 1.44 7.74 -8.11
N ASP A 153 2.35 6.78 -8.06
CA ASP A 153 3.24 6.57 -6.90
C ASP A 153 4.20 7.77 -6.74
N ARG A 154 4.39 8.19 -5.49
CA ARG A 154 5.34 9.25 -5.11
C ARG A 154 6.50 8.75 -4.26
N GLU A 155 6.36 7.56 -3.68
CA GLU A 155 7.41 7.02 -2.80
C GLU A 155 8.62 6.51 -3.59
N MET A 156 8.39 5.84 -4.73
CA MET A 156 9.47 5.36 -5.60
C MET A 156 9.96 6.42 -6.61
N LEU A 157 9.29 7.56 -6.74
CA LEU A 157 9.66 8.60 -7.72
C LEU A 157 11.12 9.03 -7.61
N ASP A 158 11.64 9.19 -6.38
CA ASP A 158 13.03 9.60 -6.17
C ASP A 158 14.02 8.55 -6.70
N MET A 159 13.66 7.25 -6.66
CA MET A 159 14.48 6.17 -7.24
C MET A 159 14.49 6.23 -8.78
N PHE A 160 13.36 6.51 -9.41
CA PHE A 160 13.30 6.76 -10.86
C PHE A 160 14.11 7.98 -11.27
N LYS A 161 14.07 9.07 -10.49
CA LYS A 161 14.88 10.26 -10.72
C LYS A 161 16.39 10.00 -10.58
N MET A 162 16.79 9.17 -9.63
CA MET A 162 18.19 8.73 -9.53
C MET A 162 18.57 7.86 -10.73
N ALA A 163 17.74 6.90 -11.11
CA ALA A 163 17.97 6.03 -12.25
C ALA A 163 18.12 6.83 -13.56
N SER A 164 17.29 7.85 -13.80
CA SER A 164 17.40 8.72 -14.98
C SER A 164 18.69 9.53 -15.04
N ARG A 165 19.35 9.71 -13.88
CA ARG A 165 20.68 10.35 -13.77
C ARG A 165 21.85 9.36 -13.85
N GLY A 166 21.56 8.08 -14.12
CA GLY A 166 22.55 7.02 -14.29
C GLY A 166 23.03 6.34 -13.01
N PHE A 167 22.35 6.52 -11.88
CA PHE A 167 22.69 5.82 -10.64
C PHE A 167 21.45 5.51 -9.79
N VAL A 168 21.53 4.49 -8.92
CA VAL A 168 20.52 4.20 -7.90
C VAL A 168 21.22 3.88 -6.59
N LEU A 169 20.85 4.59 -5.53
CA LEU A 169 21.28 4.30 -4.16
C LEU A 169 20.32 3.31 -3.53
N LEU A 170 20.82 2.16 -3.11
CA LEU A 170 20.02 1.10 -2.48
C LEU A 170 20.63 0.76 -1.11
N PRO A 171 19.81 0.21 -0.19
CA PRO A 171 20.31 -0.37 1.05
C PRO A 171 21.35 -1.48 0.80
N PRO A 172 22.00 -2.01 1.85
CA PRO A 172 22.86 -3.19 1.73
C PRO A 172 22.16 -4.33 1.03
N ALA A 173 22.93 -5.33 0.58
CA ALA A 173 22.40 -6.47 -0.15
C ALA A 173 21.21 -7.12 0.57
N GLY A 174 20.13 -7.31 -0.16
CA GLY A 174 18.87 -7.88 0.32
C GLY A 174 17.97 -8.22 -0.85
N ARG A 175 16.78 -8.70 -0.52
CA ARG A 175 15.73 -9.09 -1.48
C ARG A 175 14.41 -8.45 -1.11
N LEU A 176 13.57 -8.19 -2.12
CA LEU A 176 12.24 -7.66 -1.93
C LEU A 176 11.28 -8.24 -2.97
N SER A 177 10.03 -8.40 -2.60
CA SER A 177 8.94 -8.58 -3.55
C SER A 177 8.36 -7.23 -3.96
N LEU A 178 7.74 -7.19 -5.13
CA LEU A 178 7.11 -6.03 -5.74
C LEU A 178 5.69 -6.39 -6.18
N ILE A 179 4.80 -5.41 -6.23
CA ILE A 179 3.48 -5.56 -6.83
C ILE A 179 3.07 -4.27 -7.55
N HIS A 180 2.51 -4.41 -8.76
CA HIS A 180 1.93 -3.27 -9.45
C HIS A 180 0.63 -2.83 -8.77
N VAL A 181 0.36 -1.53 -8.72
CA VAL A 181 -0.83 -0.98 -8.05
C VAL A 181 -2.15 -1.50 -8.63
N ASP A 182 -2.21 -1.77 -9.93
CA ASP A 182 -3.42 -2.31 -10.58
C ASP A 182 -3.64 -3.78 -10.20
N ASP A 183 -2.58 -4.57 -10.07
CA ASP A 183 -2.65 -5.94 -9.58
C ASP A 183 -3.10 -5.98 -8.12
N LEU A 184 -2.56 -5.11 -7.26
CA LEU A 184 -3.03 -4.99 -5.88
C LEU A 184 -4.51 -4.59 -5.82
N ALA A 185 -4.93 -3.61 -6.61
CA ALA A 185 -6.34 -3.18 -6.65
C ALA A 185 -7.27 -4.30 -7.16
N SER A 186 -6.83 -5.05 -8.17
CA SER A 186 -7.54 -6.24 -8.69
C SER A 186 -7.71 -7.32 -7.61
N LEU A 187 -6.65 -7.61 -6.85
CA LEU A 187 -6.72 -8.56 -5.73
C LEU A 187 -7.70 -8.10 -4.66
N LEU A 188 -7.65 -6.82 -4.26
CA LEU A 188 -8.56 -6.28 -3.24
C LEU A 188 -10.04 -6.41 -3.66
N LEU A 189 -10.35 -6.22 -4.95
CA LEU A 189 -11.69 -6.44 -5.49
C LEU A 189 -12.07 -7.93 -5.52
N ALA A 190 -11.16 -8.79 -5.96
CA ALA A 190 -11.39 -10.24 -5.96
C ALA A 190 -11.68 -10.75 -4.54
N LEU A 191 -10.93 -10.27 -3.55
CA LEU A 191 -11.15 -10.62 -2.14
C LEU A 191 -12.46 -10.07 -1.58
N ALA A 192 -12.93 -8.92 -2.04
CA ALA A 192 -14.24 -8.40 -1.64
C ALA A 192 -15.40 -9.30 -2.11
N ALA A 193 -15.22 -10.03 -3.21
CA ALA A 193 -16.18 -10.96 -3.78
C ALA A 193 -15.95 -12.42 -3.35
N SER A 194 -14.90 -12.73 -2.57
CA SER A 194 -14.54 -14.08 -2.16
C SER A 194 -14.81 -14.33 -0.68
N THR A 195 -14.67 -15.59 -0.26
CA THR A 195 -14.71 -16.02 1.14
C THR A 195 -13.32 -16.32 1.71
N ASP A 196 -12.26 -15.98 0.97
CA ASP A 196 -10.88 -16.20 1.40
C ASP A 196 -10.60 -15.41 2.68
N VAL A 197 -10.01 -16.05 3.68
CA VAL A 197 -9.76 -15.48 5.00
C VAL A 197 -8.28 -15.52 5.38
N GLY A 198 -7.92 -14.78 6.43
CA GLY A 198 -6.58 -14.79 6.97
C GLY A 198 -5.63 -13.81 6.30
N VAL A 199 -4.33 -14.07 6.42
CA VAL A 199 -3.26 -13.19 5.92
C VAL A 199 -2.80 -13.64 4.55
N ILE A 200 -2.84 -12.71 3.58
CA ILE A 200 -2.48 -12.92 2.17
C ILE A 200 -1.31 -11.98 1.84
N GLU A 201 -0.24 -12.54 1.27
CA GLU A 201 0.96 -11.80 0.86
C GLU A 201 1.13 -11.91 -0.67
N PRO A 202 0.56 -10.96 -1.45
CA PRO A 202 0.65 -10.96 -2.91
C PRO A 202 1.95 -10.34 -3.41
N ASP A 203 2.45 -10.79 -4.57
CA ASP A 203 3.53 -10.13 -5.30
C ASP A 203 3.39 -10.33 -6.83
N ASP A 204 4.45 -10.00 -7.58
CA ASP A 204 4.52 -10.16 -9.04
C ASP A 204 4.74 -11.63 -9.51
N GLY A 205 4.71 -12.59 -8.60
CA GLY A 205 4.90 -14.01 -8.87
C GLY A 205 6.35 -14.42 -9.12
N ARG A 206 7.33 -13.52 -8.90
CA ARG A 206 8.74 -13.84 -9.10
C ARG A 206 9.27 -14.71 -7.95
N PRO A 207 9.73 -15.93 -8.22
CA PRO A 207 10.31 -16.80 -7.20
C PRO A 207 11.48 -16.14 -6.47
N ASN A 208 11.46 -16.16 -5.13
CA ASN A 208 12.45 -15.52 -4.28
C ASN A 208 12.59 -13.99 -4.45
N GLY A 209 11.61 -13.31 -5.05
CA GLY A 209 11.60 -11.86 -5.25
C GLY A 209 12.78 -11.32 -6.05
N TRP A 210 13.07 -10.04 -5.90
CA TRP A 210 14.14 -9.30 -6.57
C TRP A 210 15.29 -9.03 -5.61
N THR A 211 16.53 -9.24 -6.03
CA THR A 211 17.67 -8.66 -5.30
C THR A 211 17.65 -7.13 -5.50
N HIS A 212 18.21 -6.39 -4.53
CA HIS A 212 18.33 -4.93 -4.65
C HIS A 212 19.04 -4.52 -5.95
N ARG A 213 20.07 -5.28 -6.37
CA ARG A 213 20.78 -5.04 -7.63
C ARG A 213 19.88 -5.22 -8.85
N GLU A 214 19.17 -6.36 -8.97
CA GLU A 214 18.27 -6.62 -10.09
C GLU A 214 17.16 -5.58 -10.20
N PHE A 215 16.61 -5.16 -9.05
CA PHE A 215 15.61 -4.10 -8.99
C PHE A 215 16.17 -2.76 -9.47
N GLY A 216 17.36 -2.37 -9.01
CA GLY A 216 18.02 -1.15 -9.47
C GLY A 216 18.33 -1.16 -10.97
N GLU A 217 18.78 -2.31 -11.52
CA GLU A 217 18.98 -2.48 -12.95
C GLU A 217 17.67 -2.40 -13.75
N ALA A 218 16.58 -2.95 -13.20
CA ALA A 218 15.25 -2.85 -13.81
C ALA A 218 14.75 -1.39 -13.86
N LEU A 219 14.99 -0.60 -12.80
CA LEU A 219 14.71 0.85 -12.80
C LEU A 219 15.52 1.57 -13.90
N GLY A 220 16.80 1.28 -14.03
CA GLY A 220 17.64 1.84 -15.11
C GLY A 220 17.09 1.53 -16.49
N ARG A 221 16.69 0.28 -16.75
CA ARG A 221 16.06 -0.11 -18.01
C ARG A 221 14.72 0.62 -18.23
N ALA A 222 13.90 0.76 -17.21
CA ALA A 222 12.60 1.43 -17.29
C ALA A 222 12.72 2.92 -17.69
N VAL A 223 13.76 3.59 -17.23
CA VAL A 223 14.00 5.00 -17.62
C VAL A 223 14.84 5.14 -18.88
N GLY A 224 15.30 4.03 -19.48
CA GLY A 224 16.14 4.05 -20.70
C GLY A 224 17.60 4.49 -20.46
N THR A 225 18.07 4.46 -19.21
CA THR A 225 19.43 4.88 -18.82
C THR A 225 20.09 3.77 -18.01
N PRO A 226 21.23 3.19 -18.46
CA PRO A 226 21.99 2.25 -17.64
C PRO A 226 22.36 2.88 -16.30
N ALA A 227 21.88 2.32 -15.20
CA ALA A 227 22.09 2.87 -13.88
C ALA A 227 23.18 2.11 -13.13
N ARG A 228 24.14 2.83 -12.55
CA ARG A 228 25.11 2.27 -11.61
C ARG A 228 24.44 2.06 -10.25
N ILE A 229 24.44 0.82 -9.80
CA ILE A 229 23.85 0.46 -8.50
C ILE A 229 24.89 0.65 -7.42
N ILE A 230 24.58 1.52 -6.45
CA ILE A 230 25.46 1.85 -5.33
C ILE A 230 24.79 1.32 -4.04
N ALA A 231 25.35 0.24 -3.50
CA ALA A 231 24.94 -0.27 -2.20
C ALA A 231 25.41 0.68 -1.11
N THR A 232 24.50 1.24 -0.35
CA THR A 232 24.78 2.22 0.71
C THR A 232 24.85 1.51 2.05
N PRO A 233 26.01 1.50 2.73
CA PRO A 233 26.15 0.86 4.04
C PRO A 233 25.18 1.43 5.08
N LYS A 234 24.66 0.59 5.98
CA LYS A 234 23.71 0.99 7.03
C LYS A 234 24.24 2.16 7.88
N LEU A 235 25.56 2.19 8.15
CA LEU A 235 26.18 3.29 8.88
C LEU A 235 26.01 4.63 8.17
N VAL A 236 26.20 4.67 6.85
CA VAL A 236 26.03 5.90 6.02
C VAL A 236 24.58 6.34 6.04
N LEU A 237 23.63 5.42 5.88
CA LEU A 237 22.19 5.72 5.98
C LEU A 237 21.81 6.24 7.38
N SER A 238 22.40 5.69 8.44
CA SER A 238 22.17 6.13 9.82
C SER A 238 22.72 7.54 10.06
N LEU A 239 23.89 7.87 9.51
CA LEU A 239 24.44 9.22 9.57
C LEU A 239 23.57 10.22 8.75
N ALA A 240 23.16 9.84 7.54
CA ALA A 240 22.28 10.62 6.71
C ALA A 240 20.91 10.89 7.42
N SER A 241 20.36 9.90 8.14
CA SER A 241 19.12 10.09 8.88
C SER A 241 19.24 11.09 10.04
N ARG A 242 20.40 11.13 10.72
CA ARG A 242 20.68 12.14 11.75
C ARG A 242 20.77 13.55 11.17
N LEU A 243 21.46 13.69 10.02
CA LEU A 243 21.57 14.96 9.31
C LEU A 243 20.19 15.43 8.78
N ASP A 244 19.41 14.53 8.18
CA ASP A 244 18.06 14.85 7.70
C ASP A 244 17.16 15.34 8.84
N ARG A 245 17.25 14.72 10.02
CA ARG A 245 16.53 15.15 11.22
C ARG A 245 16.99 16.52 11.74
N LEU A 246 18.29 16.80 11.70
CA LEU A 246 18.83 18.11 12.10
C LEU A 246 18.36 19.22 11.14
N VAL A 247 18.33 18.96 9.84
CA VAL A 247 17.96 19.96 8.81
C VAL A 247 16.44 20.13 8.73
N ARG A 248 15.67 19.05 8.73
CA ARG A 248 14.21 19.06 8.47
C ARG A 248 13.36 18.88 9.73
N GLY A 249 13.96 18.60 10.88
CA GLY A 249 13.23 18.40 12.13
C GLY A 249 12.16 17.31 12.03
N LYS A 250 10.90 17.65 12.35
CA LYS A 250 9.74 16.73 12.24
C LYS A 250 9.38 16.37 10.78
N GLY A 251 9.90 17.08 9.80
CA GLY A 251 9.71 16.80 8.37
C GLY A 251 10.77 15.89 7.75
N ALA A 252 11.64 15.26 8.56
CA ALA A 252 12.67 14.34 8.08
C ALA A 252 12.05 13.17 7.32
N LYS A 253 12.53 12.91 6.11
CA LYS A 253 12.09 11.78 5.29
C LYS A 253 12.83 10.49 5.63
N LEU A 254 14.10 10.58 5.99
CA LEU A 254 14.94 9.46 6.39
C LEU A 254 15.10 9.45 7.91
N THR A 255 14.29 8.65 8.60
CA THR A 255 14.36 8.45 10.06
C THR A 255 15.17 7.20 10.40
N ALA A 256 15.67 7.10 11.65
CA ALA A 256 16.34 5.88 12.11
C ALA A 256 15.46 4.63 11.99
N ASP A 257 14.16 4.79 12.21
CA ASP A 257 13.12 3.80 12.05
C ASP A 257 13.04 3.31 10.57
N ARG A 258 13.02 4.24 9.61
CA ARG A 258 13.05 3.90 8.18
C ARG A 258 14.37 3.24 7.75
N VAL A 259 15.50 3.64 8.31
CA VAL A 259 16.79 2.99 8.03
C VAL A 259 16.78 1.53 8.47
N ALA A 260 16.25 1.23 9.67
CA ALA A 260 16.12 -0.16 10.14
C ALA A 260 15.25 -0.98 9.20
N TYR A 261 14.10 -0.45 8.79
CA TYR A 261 13.19 -1.06 7.83
C TYR A 261 13.87 -1.30 6.46
N PHE A 262 14.51 -0.29 5.87
CA PHE A 262 15.15 -0.40 4.56
C PHE A 262 16.36 -1.34 4.55
N CYS A 263 17.07 -1.46 5.66
CA CYS A 263 18.24 -2.33 5.78
C CYS A 263 17.90 -3.78 6.17
N HIS A 264 16.63 -4.12 6.30
CA HIS A 264 16.23 -5.52 6.51
C HIS A 264 16.54 -6.34 5.25
N PRO A 265 17.19 -7.51 5.38
CA PRO A 265 17.70 -8.23 4.22
C PRO A 265 16.61 -8.96 3.41
N ASP A 266 15.43 -9.19 3.99
CA ASP A 266 14.41 -10.04 3.41
C ASP A 266 13.00 -9.44 3.51
N TRP A 267 12.61 -8.76 2.43
CA TRP A 267 11.25 -8.29 2.19
C TRP A 267 10.55 -9.11 1.09
N VAL A 268 10.84 -10.41 1.00
CA VAL A 268 10.15 -11.34 0.09
C VAL A 268 8.90 -11.87 0.78
N VAL A 269 7.79 -11.96 0.06
CA VAL A 269 6.53 -12.55 0.55
C VAL A 269 6.70 -14.04 0.86
N ASP A 270 5.90 -14.54 1.78
CA ASP A 270 5.82 -15.96 2.08
C ASP A 270 4.96 -16.66 1.02
N PRO A 271 5.53 -17.59 0.21
CA PRO A 271 4.76 -18.30 -0.81
C PRO A 271 3.57 -19.10 -0.26
N ALA A 272 3.63 -19.50 1.02
CA ALA A 272 2.51 -20.20 1.67
C ALA A 272 1.31 -19.28 1.94
N ARG A 273 1.48 -17.96 1.80
CA ARG A 273 0.44 -16.95 1.95
C ARG A 273 0.03 -16.33 0.62
N ALA A 274 0.47 -16.88 -0.49
CA ALA A 274 0.05 -16.42 -1.81
C ALA A 274 -1.47 -16.58 -1.98
N PRO A 275 -2.14 -15.67 -2.72
CA PRO A 275 -3.56 -15.83 -3.02
C PRO A 275 -3.82 -17.12 -3.80
N ALA A 276 -4.83 -17.91 -3.39
CA ALA A 276 -5.06 -19.24 -3.96
C ALA A 276 -5.54 -19.21 -5.43
N SER A 277 -6.35 -18.20 -5.79
CA SER A 277 -7.03 -18.14 -7.10
C SER A 277 -6.75 -16.85 -7.88
N TRP A 278 -5.77 -16.06 -7.44
CA TRP A 278 -5.40 -14.81 -8.08
C TRP A 278 -3.89 -14.77 -8.37
N HIS A 279 -3.52 -14.21 -9.51
CA HIS A 279 -2.13 -14.02 -9.93
C HIS A 279 -1.95 -12.62 -10.49
N ALA A 280 -0.78 -12.03 -10.25
CA ALA A 280 -0.40 -10.77 -10.87
C ALA A 280 -0.38 -10.92 -12.40
N SER A 281 -0.90 -9.92 -13.09
CA SER A 281 -0.99 -9.88 -14.56
C SER A 281 0.08 -9.00 -15.19
N ILE A 282 0.66 -8.07 -14.41
CA ILE A 282 1.62 -7.09 -14.88
C ILE A 282 3.03 -7.50 -14.45
N SER A 283 3.87 -7.83 -15.42
CA SER A 283 5.27 -8.12 -15.12
C SER A 283 5.98 -6.86 -14.61
N THR A 284 6.85 -7.00 -13.60
CA THR A 284 7.56 -5.86 -13.03
C THR A 284 8.36 -5.05 -14.06
N PRO A 285 9.08 -5.63 -15.03
CA PRO A 285 9.77 -4.86 -16.06
C PRO A 285 8.81 -3.96 -16.88
N GLN A 286 7.66 -4.49 -17.28
CA GLN A 286 6.64 -3.73 -18.01
C GLN A 286 6.03 -2.64 -17.14
N GLY A 287 5.58 -2.98 -15.93
CA GLY A 287 4.96 -2.01 -15.02
C GLY A 287 5.90 -0.86 -14.63
N LEU A 288 7.21 -1.13 -14.46
CA LEU A 288 8.20 -0.07 -14.23
C LEU A 288 8.35 0.84 -15.46
N ALA A 289 8.36 0.29 -16.69
CA ALA A 289 8.45 1.07 -17.92
C ALA A 289 7.21 1.95 -18.11
N ASP A 290 6.01 1.41 -17.84
CA ASP A 290 4.75 2.15 -17.89
C ASP A 290 4.71 3.27 -16.84
N THR A 291 5.20 2.98 -15.63
CA THR A 291 5.33 3.98 -14.56
C THR A 291 6.28 5.12 -14.96
N ALA A 292 7.43 4.81 -15.54
CA ALA A 292 8.37 5.82 -16.03
C ALA A 292 7.74 6.69 -17.14
N THR A 293 7.01 6.08 -18.06
CA THR A 293 6.27 6.77 -19.13
C THR A 293 5.23 7.71 -18.54
N TRP A 294 4.47 7.23 -17.54
CA TRP A 294 3.47 8.05 -16.84
C TRP A 294 4.13 9.23 -16.11
N TYR A 295 5.25 9.03 -15.39
CA TYR A 295 5.96 10.13 -14.73
C TYR A 295 6.40 11.20 -15.72
N ARG A 296 6.92 10.82 -16.92
CA ARG A 296 7.26 11.76 -17.98
C ARG A 296 6.04 12.52 -18.48
N SER A 297 4.90 11.86 -18.68
CA SER A 297 3.65 12.51 -19.13
C SER A 297 3.11 13.55 -18.13
N LYS A 298 3.52 13.44 -16.84
CA LYS A 298 3.15 14.37 -15.78
C LYS A 298 4.26 15.37 -15.43
N ASN A 299 5.38 15.37 -16.17
CA ASN A 299 6.56 16.19 -15.88
C ASN A 299 7.13 15.95 -14.46
N TRP A 300 7.06 14.71 -13.98
CA TRP A 300 7.63 14.33 -12.69
C TRP A 300 9.05 13.75 -12.83
N LEU A 301 9.37 13.23 -14.02
CA LEU A 301 10.65 12.63 -14.39
C LEU A 301 11.23 13.32 -15.61
#